data_c3c9f9c69c007d141b1545f5ed546642
#
_entry.id   c3c9f9c69c007d141b1545f5ed546642
#
_cell.length_a   1.000
_cell.length_b   1.000
_cell.length_c   1.000
_cell.angle_alpha   90.00
_cell.angle_beta   90.00
_cell.angle_gamma   90.00
#
_symmetry.space_group_name_H-M   'P 1'
#
loop_
_entity.id
_entity.type
_entity.pdbx_description
1 polymer ?
#
loop_
_entity_poly.entity_id
_entity_poly.type
_entity_poly.pdbx_seq_one_letter_code
_entity_poly.pdbx_strand_id
1 'polypeptide(L)'
;MAATLRRFARALWQIGRFDLWDPGVLPTWSGRLAAILGLIATGWYARTSLTLAHYDAKAHLVVARRIFDSLTPGWEQIGAVWLPLPHLINALPVQVDHLYRSGGFAIAISVLSHALASASIAGTVLTLTNSRAGAILGAALYATNPNVLYLQSTPMTEPMLFGLTTLQVFLLARWVVGGDLARPTGVGIVTVLACLTRYEAWPITAAALAAAAYAWWRRGRPLASVLRVHARLAAYPVITVLAFMAFSRVTVGEWFTSGGFFVPDDTIRGQPAVIADKIAEGLAILAGERLLWIARIAFVIVAVAGLMSARFSPVLIATALVAAIAVPASAYYSGHPFRIRYEIPLVVAGALLTGVAVGMTRLAGWLAALVIFVVVIVERPPFDRAAPMIAEARLDSNVGERREVTRCLLHRYDGSTIMASMGALGHYMHELSAAGFHIRDFLHEGNGPIWDSAFTRGPAPLAGWVLVEEVAEGGDAIIQRNRQYPRLLESYEVVCRGGNVTLYRRRVQSSNFRIAPRTSPGS
;
A
#
# COMPACT_ATOMS: atom_id res chain seq x y z
N MET A 1 -8.95 -22.51 -22.74
CA MET A 1 -8.42 -22.51 -21.35
C MET A 1 -7.04 -23.16 -21.24
N ALA A 2 -6.83 -24.43 -21.63
CA ALA A 2 -5.50 -25.10 -21.56
C ALA A 2 -4.39 -24.43 -22.39
N ALA A 3 -4.67 -23.91 -23.58
CA ALA A 3 -3.70 -23.18 -24.40
C ALA A 3 -3.30 -21.82 -23.78
N THR A 4 -4.25 -21.14 -23.13
CA THR A 4 -4.02 -19.85 -22.44
C THR A 4 -3.18 -20.07 -21.17
N LEU A 5 -3.47 -21.10 -20.41
CA LEU A 5 -2.67 -21.49 -19.23
C LEU A 5 -1.24 -21.91 -19.61
N ARG A 6 -1.05 -22.63 -20.74
CA ARG A 6 0.29 -22.98 -21.23
C ARG A 6 1.06 -21.75 -21.77
N ARG A 7 0.36 -20.75 -22.31
CA ARG A 7 0.98 -19.47 -22.68
C ARG A 7 1.35 -18.65 -21.46
N PHE A 8 0.49 -18.61 -20.45
CA PHE A 8 0.76 -17.96 -19.16
C PHE A 8 1.92 -18.64 -18.42
N ALA A 9 1.93 -19.97 -18.32
CA ALA A 9 3.03 -20.71 -17.75
C ALA A 9 4.35 -20.53 -18.52
N ARG A 10 4.31 -20.45 -19.87
CA ARG A 10 5.51 -20.14 -20.67
C ARG A 10 5.96 -18.68 -20.47
N ALA A 11 5.04 -17.74 -20.30
CA ALA A 11 5.39 -16.35 -20.01
C ALA A 11 6.00 -16.22 -18.60
N LEU A 12 5.45 -16.90 -17.61
CA LEU A 12 6.05 -16.99 -16.26
C LEU A 12 7.42 -17.70 -16.30
N TRP A 13 7.55 -18.75 -17.11
CA TRP A 13 8.83 -19.45 -17.29
C TRP A 13 9.88 -18.61 -18.07
N GLN A 14 9.44 -17.74 -18.98
CA GLN A 14 10.30 -16.74 -19.62
C GLN A 14 10.70 -15.61 -18.68
N ILE A 15 9.84 -15.23 -17.72
CA ILE A 15 10.21 -14.33 -16.62
C ILE A 15 11.26 -15.00 -15.72
N GLY A 16 11.14 -16.30 -15.45
CA GLY A 16 12.14 -17.10 -14.72
C GLY A 16 13.45 -17.36 -15.49
N ARG A 17 13.48 -17.13 -16.81
CA ARG A 17 14.71 -17.15 -17.65
C ARG A 17 15.40 -15.77 -17.75
N PHE A 18 14.88 -14.73 -17.11
CA PHE A 18 15.72 -13.57 -16.85
C PHE A 18 16.87 -14.04 -15.95
N ASP A 19 18.11 -13.83 -16.41
CA ASP A 19 19.35 -14.14 -15.67
C ASP A 19 19.52 -13.31 -14.37
N LEU A 20 18.42 -13.09 -13.65
CA LEU A 20 18.43 -12.48 -12.32
C LEU A 20 19.17 -13.37 -11.31
N TRP A 21 19.38 -14.66 -11.66
CA TRP A 21 19.99 -15.68 -10.81
C TRP A 21 21.39 -16.07 -11.24
N ASP A 22 21.95 -15.41 -12.27
CA ASP A 22 23.36 -15.58 -12.57
C ASP A 22 24.20 -14.98 -11.44
N PRO A 23 24.99 -15.79 -10.72
CA PRO A 23 25.77 -15.31 -9.57
C PRO A 23 26.84 -14.26 -9.93
N GLY A 24 27.15 -14.07 -11.19
CA GLY A 24 28.03 -13.02 -11.69
C GLY A 24 27.35 -11.69 -11.95
N VAL A 25 26.01 -11.60 -11.85
CA VAL A 25 25.27 -10.39 -12.24
C VAL A 25 24.99 -9.50 -11.03
N LEU A 26 25.41 -8.25 -11.10
CA LEU A 26 25.27 -7.26 -10.03
C LEU A 26 23.82 -7.05 -9.55
N PRO A 27 22.77 -7.02 -10.41
CA PRO A 27 21.39 -6.92 -9.96
C PRO A 27 20.99 -8.05 -9.00
N THR A 28 21.39 -9.28 -9.29
CA THR A 28 21.13 -10.45 -8.42
C THR A 28 21.77 -10.27 -7.04
N TRP A 29 23.02 -9.82 -6.98
CA TRP A 29 23.69 -9.57 -5.71
C TRP A 29 23.07 -8.42 -4.96
N SER A 30 22.65 -7.33 -5.63
CA SER A 30 21.94 -6.23 -5.00
C SER A 30 20.63 -6.70 -4.36
N GLY A 31 19.87 -7.56 -5.03
CA GLY A 31 18.66 -8.17 -4.49
C GLY A 31 18.94 -9.07 -3.29
N ARG A 32 19.96 -9.94 -3.37
CA ARG A 32 20.36 -10.83 -2.25
C ARG A 32 20.78 -10.04 -1.01
N LEU A 33 21.59 -9.01 -1.19
CA LEU A 33 22.05 -8.15 -0.08
C LEU A 33 20.87 -7.37 0.52
N ALA A 34 19.97 -6.86 -0.31
CA ALA A 34 18.75 -6.20 0.17
C ALA A 34 17.85 -7.18 0.92
N ALA A 35 17.71 -8.44 0.47
CA ALA A 35 16.97 -9.47 1.20
C ALA A 35 17.58 -9.76 2.58
N ILE A 36 18.90 -9.91 2.65
CA ILE A 36 19.62 -10.13 3.92
C ILE A 36 19.41 -8.94 4.86
N LEU A 37 19.62 -7.72 4.38
CA LEU A 37 19.40 -6.50 5.15
C LEU A 37 17.94 -6.39 5.61
N GLY A 38 17.00 -6.70 4.72
CA GLY A 38 15.57 -6.73 5.02
C GLY A 38 15.19 -7.74 6.10
N LEU A 39 15.77 -8.95 6.08
CA LEU A 39 15.56 -9.95 7.13
C LEU A 39 16.13 -9.50 8.47
N ILE A 40 17.32 -8.88 8.47
CA ILE A 40 17.94 -8.30 9.69
C ILE A 40 17.01 -7.21 10.24
N ALA A 41 16.53 -6.31 9.40
CA ALA A 41 15.62 -5.24 9.78
C ALA A 41 14.29 -5.80 10.33
N THR A 42 13.73 -6.81 9.67
CA THR A 42 12.50 -7.48 10.14
C THR A 42 12.72 -8.11 11.53
N GLY A 43 13.84 -8.80 11.75
CA GLY A 43 14.20 -9.35 13.06
C GLY A 43 14.37 -8.26 14.13
N TRP A 44 14.95 -7.13 13.77
CA TRP A 44 15.09 -5.96 14.65
C TRP A 44 13.74 -5.37 15.04
N TYR A 45 12.88 -5.09 14.07
CA TYR A 45 11.54 -4.50 14.32
C TYR A 45 10.59 -5.49 14.98
N ALA A 46 10.72 -6.79 14.74
CA ALA A 46 9.95 -7.81 15.43
C ALA A 46 10.26 -7.85 16.94
N ARG A 47 11.55 -7.75 17.32
CA ARG A 47 11.97 -7.70 18.74
C ARG A 47 11.46 -6.45 19.48
N THR A 48 11.18 -5.38 18.75
CA THR A 48 10.65 -4.13 19.30
C THR A 48 9.14 -3.98 19.10
N SER A 49 8.44 -5.04 18.67
CA SER A 49 7.00 -5.08 18.40
C SER A 49 6.52 -4.05 17.39
N LEU A 50 7.37 -3.63 16.46
CA LEU A 50 7.07 -2.59 15.47
C LEU A 50 6.53 -3.14 14.14
N THR A 51 6.65 -4.45 13.87
CA THR A 51 6.20 -5.04 12.58
C THR A 51 4.70 -4.90 12.32
N LEU A 52 3.90 -4.86 13.39
CA LEU A 52 2.45 -4.66 13.35
C LEU A 52 2.00 -3.39 14.11
N ALA A 53 2.93 -2.45 14.37
CA ALA A 53 2.58 -1.24 15.10
C ALA A 53 1.68 -0.31 14.26
N HIS A 54 1.96 -0.17 12.96
CA HIS A 54 1.15 0.67 12.08
C HIS A 54 -0.26 0.07 11.91
N TYR A 55 -1.30 0.92 12.12
CA TYR A 55 -2.70 0.47 12.06
C TYR A 55 -3.08 -0.13 10.69
N ASP A 56 -2.62 0.44 9.58
CA ASP A 56 -2.90 -0.11 8.25
C ASP A 56 -2.23 -1.47 8.01
N ALA A 57 -1.10 -1.76 8.63
CA ALA A 57 -0.46 -3.07 8.53
C ALA A 57 -1.41 -4.18 9.03
N LYS A 58 -2.11 -3.92 10.14
CA LYS A 58 -3.15 -4.81 10.67
C LYS A 58 -4.40 -4.80 9.79
N ALA A 59 -4.84 -3.62 9.34
CA ALA A 59 -6.03 -3.48 8.53
C ALA A 59 -5.90 -4.21 7.17
N HIS A 60 -4.73 -4.22 6.53
CA HIS A 60 -4.49 -5.01 5.32
C HIS A 60 -4.67 -6.52 5.56
N LEU A 61 -4.25 -7.04 6.71
CA LEU A 61 -4.46 -8.43 7.08
C LEU A 61 -5.95 -8.74 7.30
N VAL A 62 -6.68 -7.83 7.94
CA VAL A 62 -8.13 -7.93 8.15
C VAL A 62 -8.87 -7.97 6.83
N VAL A 63 -8.56 -7.08 5.88
CA VAL A 63 -9.18 -7.06 4.55
C VAL A 63 -8.92 -8.37 3.80
N ALA A 64 -7.72 -8.93 3.89
CA ALA A 64 -7.42 -10.22 3.28
C ALA A 64 -8.21 -11.37 3.96
N ARG A 65 -8.31 -11.36 5.30
CA ARG A 65 -9.00 -12.40 6.06
C ARG A 65 -10.49 -12.40 5.84
N ARG A 66 -11.14 -11.23 5.81
CA ARG A 66 -12.60 -11.09 5.71
C ARG A 66 -13.20 -11.63 4.41
N ILE A 67 -12.37 -11.89 3.38
CA ILE A 67 -12.81 -12.53 2.14
C ILE A 67 -13.50 -13.87 2.45
N PHE A 68 -13.00 -14.63 3.42
CA PHE A 68 -13.53 -15.92 3.85
C PHE A 68 -14.12 -15.89 5.26
N ASP A 69 -13.58 -15.08 6.16
CA ASP A 69 -13.99 -14.94 7.56
C ASP A 69 -14.79 -13.63 7.72
N SER A 70 -16.09 -13.65 7.42
CA SER A 70 -17.02 -12.51 7.49
C SER A 70 -18.45 -12.99 7.70
N LEU A 71 -19.35 -12.14 8.14
CA LEU A 71 -20.80 -12.40 8.12
C LEU A 71 -21.32 -12.64 6.69
N THR A 72 -20.69 -11.99 5.70
CA THR A 72 -21.02 -12.10 4.27
C THR A 72 -19.73 -12.39 3.48
N PRO A 73 -19.18 -13.63 3.51
CA PRO A 73 -17.96 -13.97 2.80
C PRO A 73 -18.12 -13.78 1.29
N GLY A 74 -17.04 -13.32 0.62
CA GLY A 74 -17.05 -13.14 -0.83
C GLY A 74 -16.01 -12.13 -1.30
N TRP A 75 -15.91 -12.00 -2.62
CA TRP A 75 -14.95 -11.05 -3.25
C TRP A 75 -15.26 -9.59 -2.94
N GLU A 76 -16.52 -9.27 -2.67
CA GLU A 76 -16.98 -7.93 -2.28
C GLU A 76 -16.31 -7.45 -1.01
N GLN A 77 -15.86 -8.37 -0.17
CA GLN A 77 -15.11 -8.06 1.05
C GLN A 77 -13.76 -7.39 0.80
N ILE A 78 -13.18 -7.48 -0.38
CA ILE A 78 -11.96 -6.72 -0.73
C ILE A 78 -12.25 -5.22 -0.64
N GLY A 79 -13.46 -4.79 -1.06
CA GLY A 79 -13.82 -3.37 -1.14
C GLY A 79 -13.09 -2.67 -2.29
N ALA A 80 -13.17 -1.33 -2.31
CA ALA A 80 -12.59 -0.51 -3.38
C ALA A 80 -11.64 0.60 -2.88
N VAL A 81 -11.44 0.73 -1.56
CA VAL A 81 -10.50 1.69 -1.00
C VAL A 81 -9.06 1.33 -1.35
N TRP A 82 -8.74 0.04 -1.28
CA TRP A 82 -7.44 -0.51 -1.63
C TRP A 82 -7.51 -1.45 -2.83
N LEU A 83 -6.44 -1.48 -3.63
CA LEU A 83 -6.37 -2.36 -4.79
C LEU A 83 -6.19 -3.84 -4.39
N PRO A 84 -6.69 -4.80 -5.20
CA PRO A 84 -6.96 -6.16 -4.74
C PRO A 84 -5.72 -7.05 -4.59
N LEU A 85 -4.62 -6.83 -5.34
CA LEU A 85 -3.52 -7.80 -5.43
C LEU A 85 -2.90 -8.17 -4.08
N PRO A 86 -2.55 -7.21 -3.19
CA PRO A 86 -1.95 -7.54 -1.90
C PRO A 86 -2.87 -8.41 -1.03
N HIS A 87 -4.18 -8.14 -1.08
CA HIS A 87 -5.19 -8.85 -0.29
C HIS A 87 -5.43 -10.26 -0.86
N LEU A 88 -5.47 -10.41 -2.20
CA LEU A 88 -5.62 -11.71 -2.86
C LEU A 88 -4.45 -12.65 -2.58
N ILE A 89 -3.20 -12.13 -2.59
CA ILE A 89 -2.02 -12.94 -2.27
C ILE A 89 -2.06 -13.42 -0.81
N ASN A 90 -2.55 -12.59 0.10
CA ASN A 90 -2.65 -12.90 1.52
C ASN A 90 -3.92 -13.66 1.90
N ALA A 91 -4.96 -13.73 1.05
CA ALA A 91 -6.30 -14.22 1.39
C ALA A 91 -6.32 -15.63 1.99
N LEU A 92 -5.55 -16.57 1.44
CA LEU A 92 -5.45 -17.93 1.98
C LEU A 92 -4.51 -18.02 3.19
N PRO A 93 -3.27 -17.46 3.15
CA PRO A 93 -2.36 -17.53 4.29
C PRO A 93 -2.92 -16.95 5.59
N VAL A 94 -3.67 -15.85 5.52
CA VAL A 94 -4.24 -15.23 6.72
C VAL A 94 -5.41 -16.03 7.33
N GLN A 95 -5.89 -17.11 6.70
CA GLN A 95 -6.85 -18.01 7.35
C GLN A 95 -6.20 -18.87 8.43
N VAL A 96 -4.86 -19.02 8.39
CA VAL A 96 -4.09 -19.63 9.46
C VAL A 96 -3.82 -18.58 10.54
N ASP A 97 -4.39 -18.76 11.73
CA ASP A 97 -4.33 -17.77 12.81
C ASP A 97 -2.93 -17.30 13.17
N HIS A 98 -1.94 -18.21 13.18
CA HIS A 98 -0.55 -17.81 13.45
C HIS A 98 0.00 -16.85 12.39
N LEU A 99 -0.26 -17.10 11.10
CA LEU A 99 0.16 -16.23 10.00
C LEU A 99 -0.61 -14.92 9.99
N TYR A 100 -1.90 -14.96 10.35
CA TYR A 100 -2.72 -13.76 10.51
C TYR A 100 -2.21 -12.87 11.63
N ARG A 101 -2.06 -13.41 12.84
CA ARG A 101 -1.66 -12.66 14.03
C ARG A 101 -0.23 -12.13 13.96
N SER A 102 0.68 -12.85 13.31
CA SER A 102 2.07 -12.41 13.13
C SER A 102 2.30 -11.54 11.89
N GLY A 103 1.40 -11.60 10.90
CA GLY A 103 1.63 -11.01 9.58
C GLY A 103 2.78 -11.66 8.80
N GLY A 104 3.29 -12.82 9.25
CA GLY A 104 4.56 -13.38 8.78
C GLY A 104 4.63 -13.63 7.28
N PHE A 105 3.54 -14.12 6.66
CA PHE A 105 3.52 -14.33 5.21
C PHE A 105 3.55 -13.00 4.44
N ALA A 106 2.76 -12.02 4.85
CA ALA A 106 2.74 -10.71 4.21
C ALA A 106 4.09 -9.99 4.34
N ILE A 107 4.75 -10.10 5.50
CA ILE A 107 6.11 -9.59 5.71
C ILE A 107 7.11 -10.29 4.79
N ALA A 108 7.01 -11.61 4.60
CA ALA A 108 7.88 -12.33 3.66
C ALA A 108 7.70 -11.81 2.21
N ILE A 109 6.47 -11.53 1.78
CA ILE A 109 6.20 -10.90 0.48
C ILE A 109 6.81 -9.49 0.42
N SER A 110 6.75 -8.71 1.51
CA SER A 110 7.37 -7.37 1.59
C SER A 110 8.89 -7.44 1.46
N VAL A 111 9.56 -8.38 2.13
CA VAL A 111 11.01 -8.61 2.02
C VAL A 111 11.41 -9.02 0.59
N LEU A 112 10.65 -9.95 -0.03
CA LEU A 112 10.89 -10.36 -1.42
C LEU A 112 10.71 -9.20 -2.40
N SER A 113 9.70 -8.38 -2.17
CA SER A 113 9.43 -7.18 -2.98
C SER A 113 10.54 -6.13 -2.83
N HIS A 114 11.06 -5.95 -1.62
CA HIS A 114 12.22 -5.08 -1.36
C HIS A 114 13.48 -5.56 -2.10
N ALA A 115 13.75 -6.86 -2.07
CA ALA A 115 14.85 -7.46 -2.81
C ALA A 115 14.68 -7.29 -4.32
N LEU A 116 13.46 -7.49 -4.84
CA LEU A 116 13.12 -7.29 -6.23
C LEU A 116 13.32 -5.84 -6.68
N ALA A 117 12.90 -4.88 -5.85
CA ALA A 117 13.10 -3.46 -6.13
C ALA A 117 14.58 -3.10 -6.21
N SER A 118 15.40 -3.55 -5.25
CA SER A 118 16.85 -3.31 -5.25
C SER A 118 17.53 -3.90 -6.50
N ALA A 119 17.20 -5.14 -6.86
CA ALA A 119 17.68 -5.79 -8.07
C ALA A 119 17.26 -5.04 -9.34
N SER A 120 16.01 -4.59 -9.40
CA SER A 120 15.45 -3.86 -10.55
C SER A 120 16.05 -2.46 -10.70
N ILE A 121 16.32 -1.75 -9.61
CA ILE A 121 17.02 -0.48 -9.62
C ILE A 121 18.43 -0.67 -10.17
N ALA A 122 19.22 -1.61 -9.63
CA ALA A 122 20.56 -1.91 -10.13
C ALA A 122 20.54 -2.30 -11.62
N GLY A 123 19.59 -3.16 -12.01
CA GLY A 123 19.40 -3.60 -13.38
C GLY A 123 19.04 -2.46 -14.34
N THR A 124 18.18 -1.54 -13.92
CA THR A 124 17.81 -0.34 -14.70
C THR A 124 19.02 0.54 -14.96
N VAL A 125 19.76 0.87 -13.89
CA VAL A 125 20.96 1.73 -14.02
C VAL A 125 22.00 1.09 -14.92
N LEU A 126 22.31 -0.20 -14.75
CA LEU A 126 23.24 -0.93 -15.64
C LEU A 126 22.78 -0.92 -17.07
N THR A 127 21.50 -1.19 -17.32
CA THR A 127 20.93 -1.23 -18.68
C THR A 127 21.03 0.13 -19.36
N LEU A 128 20.77 1.22 -18.64
CA LEU A 128 20.73 2.57 -19.20
C LEU A 128 22.12 3.21 -19.34
N THR A 129 23.07 2.90 -18.42
CA THR A 129 24.33 3.62 -18.30
C THR A 129 25.57 2.76 -18.42
N ASN A 130 25.44 1.44 -18.29
CA ASN A 130 26.54 0.47 -18.18
C ASN A 130 27.51 0.80 -17.00
N SER A 131 27.00 1.44 -15.93
CA SER A 131 27.81 1.86 -14.77
C SER A 131 27.52 1.00 -13.54
N ARG A 132 28.53 0.28 -13.05
CA ARG A 132 28.45 -0.47 -11.79
C ARG A 132 28.35 0.46 -10.58
N ALA A 133 29.10 1.56 -10.59
CA ALA A 133 29.08 2.54 -9.49
C ALA A 133 27.68 3.16 -9.29
N GLY A 134 27.06 3.62 -10.39
CA GLY A 134 25.70 4.14 -10.36
C GLY A 134 24.68 3.08 -9.92
N ALA A 135 24.81 1.83 -10.39
CA ALA A 135 23.91 0.73 -10.04
C ALA A 135 23.98 0.39 -8.54
N ILE A 136 25.19 0.30 -7.99
CA ILE A 136 25.39 0.07 -6.54
C ILE A 136 24.84 1.24 -5.74
N LEU A 137 25.13 2.48 -6.15
CA LEU A 137 24.63 3.67 -5.46
C LEU A 137 23.09 3.69 -5.40
N GLY A 138 22.42 3.57 -6.55
CA GLY A 138 20.95 3.60 -6.59
C GLY A 138 20.31 2.50 -5.74
N ALA A 139 20.83 1.27 -5.84
CA ALA A 139 20.35 0.14 -5.04
C ALA A 139 20.63 0.34 -3.55
N ALA A 140 21.80 0.86 -3.17
CA ALA A 140 22.16 1.11 -1.78
C ALA A 140 21.32 2.23 -1.16
N LEU A 141 21.15 3.37 -1.84
CA LEU A 141 20.29 4.47 -1.37
C LEU A 141 18.85 4.01 -1.12
N TYR A 142 18.32 3.15 -1.99
CA TYR A 142 17.01 2.55 -1.80
C TYR A 142 17.00 1.60 -0.59
N ALA A 143 17.91 0.61 -0.59
CA ALA A 143 17.87 -0.48 0.37
C ALA A 143 18.21 -0.06 1.80
N THR A 144 18.97 1.04 1.99
CA THR A 144 19.37 1.52 3.32
C THR A 144 18.51 2.66 3.85
N ASN A 145 17.53 3.18 3.08
CA ASN A 145 16.63 4.21 3.60
C ASN A 145 15.82 3.65 4.79
N PRO A 146 15.82 4.30 5.97
CA PRO A 146 15.20 3.76 7.18
C PRO A 146 13.69 3.58 7.06
N ASN A 147 13.00 4.43 6.30
CA ASN A 147 11.56 4.31 6.08
C ASN A 147 11.22 3.11 5.19
N VAL A 148 12.01 2.89 4.14
CA VAL A 148 11.88 1.70 3.26
C VAL A 148 12.18 0.42 4.05
N LEU A 149 13.23 0.41 4.89
CA LEU A 149 13.58 -0.72 5.75
C LEU A 149 12.48 -1.02 6.77
N TYR A 150 11.81 -0.01 7.30
CA TYR A 150 10.67 -0.22 8.18
C TYR A 150 9.47 -0.81 7.43
N LEU A 151 9.05 -0.18 6.34
CA LEU A 151 7.88 -0.62 5.57
C LEU A 151 8.01 -2.07 5.07
N GLN A 152 9.20 -2.47 4.58
CA GLN A 152 9.42 -3.84 4.11
C GLN A 152 9.41 -4.86 5.24
N SER A 153 9.50 -4.43 6.49
CA SER A 153 9.41 -5.29 7.70
C SER A 153 7.97 -5.40 8.23
N THR A 154 6.98 -4.97 7.47
CA THR A 154 5.56 -4.89 7.83
C THR A 154 4.67 -5.50 6.75
N PRO A 155 3.40 -5.84 7.04
CA PRO A 155 2.39 -6.22 6.05
C PRO A 155 1.90 -5.09 5.14
N MET A 156 2.59 -3.96 5.10
CA MET A 156 2.23 -2.81 4.26
C MET A 156 2.39 -3.12 2.77
N THR A 157 1.67 -2.41 1.93
CA THR A 157 1.59 -2.68 0.48
C THR A 157 2.61 -1.91 -0.36
N GLU A 158 3.24 -0.90 0.21
CA GLU A 158 4.26 -0.07 -0.42
C GLU A 158 5.46 -0.89 -0.95
N PRO A 159 6.01 -1.88 -0.21
CA PRO A 159 7.12 -2.68 -0.73
C PRO A 159 6.77 -3.42 -2.02
N MET A 160 5.52 -3.94 -2.14
CA MET A 160 5.04 -4.60 -3.35
C MET A 160 4.93 -3.62 -4.52
N LEU A 161 4.45 -2.40 -4.27
CA LEU A 161 4.45 -1.32 -5.26
C LEU A 161 5.87 -1.06 -5.77
N PHE A 162 6.85 -0.90 -4.86
CA PHE A 162 8.24 -0.63 -5.22
C PHE A 162 8.83 -1.76 -6.07
N GLY A 163 8.62 -3.02 -5.65
CA GLY A 163 9.09 -4.19 -6.39
C GLY A 163 8.55 -4.24 -7.81
N LEU A 164 7.24 -4.08 -7.95
CA LEU A 164 6.58 -4.22 -9.26
C LEU A 164 6.81 -3.02 -10.18
N THR A 165 6.80 -1.78 -9.67
CA THR A 165 7.00 -0.59 -10.51
C THR A 165 8.46 -0.44 -10.94
N THR A 166 9.44 -0.74 -10.08
CA THR A 166 10.85 -0.76 -10.47
C THR A 166 11.16 -1.88 -11.45
N LEU A 167 10.54 -3.07 -11.27
CA LEU A 167 10.65 -4.17 -12.25
C LEU A 167 10.05 -3.78 -13.59
N GLN A 168 8.91 -3.11 -13.62
CA GLN A 168 8.29 -2.57 -14.84
C GLN A 168 9.24 -1.61 -15.57
N VAL A 169 9.82 -0.66 -14.84
CA VAL A 169 10.80 0.30 -15.38
C VAL A 169 12.03 -0.42 -15.92
N PHE A 170 12.55 -1.41 -15.20
CA PHE A 170 13.69 -2.23 -15.64
C PHE A 170 13.38 -3.00 -16.93
N LEU A 171 12.24 -3.67 -16.99
CA LEU A 171 11.86 -4.45 -18.17
C LEU A 171 11.62 -3.56 -19.40
N LEU A 172 11.02 -2.38 -19.22
CA LEU A 172 10.86 -1.40 -20.29
C LEU A 172 12.20 -0.86 -20.76
N ALA A 173 13.12 -0.53 -19.85
CA ALA A 173 14.47 -0.08 -20.19
C ALA A 173 15.21 -1.16 -21.00
N ARG A 174 15.19 -2.41 -20.55
CA ARG A 174 15.77 -3.55 -21.29
C ARG A 174 15.16 -3.72 -22.68
N TRP A 175 13.84 -3.65 -22.77
CA TRP A 175 13.14 -3.77 -24.03
C TRP A 175 13.54 -2.68 -25.04
N VAL A 176 13.60 -1.42 -24.58
CA VAL A 176 13.98 -0.30 -25.45
C VAL A 176 15.46 -0.37 -25.84
N VAL A 177 16.37 -0.68 -24.90
CA VAL A 177 17.81 -0.75 -25.16
C VAL A 177 18.15 -1.95 -26.05
N GLY A 178 17.47 -3.08 -25.86
CA GLY A 178 17.65 -4.31 -26.66
C GLY A 178 17.30 -4.17 -28.15
N GLY A 179 16.53 -3.15 -28.51
CA GLY A 179 16.31 -2.79 -29.92
C GLY A 179 15.30 -3.64 -30.68
N ASP A 180 14.71 -4.66 -30.04
CA ASP A 180 13.67 -5.50 -30.63
C ASP A 180 12.27 -5.05 -30.22
N LEU A 181 11.47 -4.63 -31.19
CA LEU A 181 10.07 -4.22 -31.01
C LEU A 181 9.11 -5.42 -30.81
N ALA A 182 9.61 -6.66 -30.82
CA ALA A 182 8.80 -7.84 -30.60
C ALA A 182 8.14 -7.81 -29.21
N ARG A 183 7.06 -8.53 -29.09
CA ARG A 183 6.05 -8.50 -28.00
C ARG A 183 6.62 -8.51 -26.58
N PRO A 184 6.52 -7.41 -25.83
CA PRO A 184 6.96 -7.37 -24.43
C PRO A 184 5.89 -7.93 -23.48
N THR A 185 5.47 -9.20 -23.66
CA THR A 185 4.42 -9.83 -22.86
C THR A 185 4.74 -9.82 -21.36
N GLY A 186 6.02 -10.02 -20.99
CA GLY A 186 6.46 -9.94 -19.59
C GLY A 186 6.26 -8.56 -18.98
N VAL A 187 6.49 -7.48 -19.76
CA VAL A 187 6.19 -6.11 -19.33
C VAL A 187 4.69 -5.95 -19.06
N GLY A 188 3.84 -6.46 -19.99
CA GLY A 188 2.38 -6.38 -19.84
C GLY A 188 1.89 -7.03 -18.54
N ILE A 189 2.39 -8.23 -18.21
CA ILE A 189 2.01 -8.95 -16.99
C ILE A 189 2.43 -8.17 -15.74
N VAL A 190 3.68 -7.70 -15.68
CA VAL A 190 4.17 -6.92 -14.53
C VAL A 190 3.38 -5.62 -14.38
N THR A 191 3.00 -4.99 -15.48
CA THR A 191 2.16 -3.79 -15.47
C THR A 191 0.77 -4.05 -14.89
N VAL A 192 0.13 -5.19 -15.24
CA VAL A 192 -1.15 -5.63 -14.63
C VAL A 192 -0.98 -5.77 -13.12
N LEU A 193 0.04 -6.51 -12.67
CA LEU A 193 0.28 -6.73 -11.25
C LEU A 193 0.55 -5.40 -10.51
N ALA A 194 1.36 -4.51 -11.09
CA ALA A 194 1.61 -3.20 -10.51
C ALA A 194 0.32 -2.38 -10.37
N CYS A 195 -0.51 -2.33 -11.42
CA CYS A 195 -1.77 -1.59 -11.42
C CYS A 195 -2.84 -2.17 -10.47
N LEU A 196 -2.68 -3.41 -10.01
CA LEU A 196 -3.55 -4.03 -9.01
C LEU A 196 -3.00 -3.92 -7.57
N THR A 197 -1.85 -3.25 -7.38
CA THR A 197 -1.22 -3.14 -6.05
C THR A 197 -1.61 -1.86 -5.33
N ARG A 198 -1.39 -0.70 -5.95
CA ARG A 198 -1.68 0.63 -5.41
C ARG A 198 -1.92 1.63 -6.54
N TYR A 199 -2.66 2.67 -6.26
CA TYR A 199 -3.04 3.70 -7.23
C TYR A 199 -1.84 4.43 -7.83
N GLU A 200 -0.74 4.59 -7.10
CA GLU A 200 0.50 5.23 -7.57
C GLU A 200 1.11 4.51 -8.79
N ALA A 201 0.83 3.22 -8.96
CA ALA A 201 1.27 2.47 -10.13
C ALA A 201 0.61 2.93 -11.44
N TRP A 202 -0.58 3.54 -11.38
CA TRP A 202 -1.30 3.98 -12.59
C TRP A 202 -0.58 5.12 -13.31
N PRO A 203 -0.30 6.27 -12.67
CA PRO A 203 0.47 7.34 -13.30
C PRO A 203 1.91 6.94 -13.62
N ILE A 204 2.57 6.12 -12.77
CA ILE A 204 3.88 5.55 -13.08
C ILE A 204 3.84 4.77 -14.39
N THR A 205 2.85 3.89 -14.56
CA THR A 205 2.69 3.07 -15.76
C THR A 205 2.47 3.93 -17.00
N ALA A 206 1.58 4.93 -16.93
CA ALA A 206 1.32 5.82 -18.05
C ALA A 206 2.59 6.58 -18.47
N ALA A 207 3.32 7.13 -17.50
CA ALA A 207 4.58 7.84 -17.74
C ALA A 207 5.67 6.92 -18.31
N ALA A 208 5.79 5.67 -17.78
CA ALA A 208 6.78 4.71 -18.25
C ALA A 208 6.53 4.27 -19.72
N LEU A 209 5.26 4.02 -20.06
CA LEU A 209 4.88 3.70 -21.44
C LEU A 209 5.12 4.89 -22.38
N ALA A 210 4.78 6.10 -21.97
CA ALA A 210 5.03 7.30 -22.77
C ALA A 210 6.54 7.54 -22.98
N ALA A 211 7.35 7.39 -21.93
CA ALA A 211 8.81 7.52 -22.02
C ALA A 211 9.43 6.45 -22.94
N ALA A 212 8.95 5.20 -22.86
CA ALA A 212 9.39 4.12 -23.74
C ALA A 212 9.01 4.38 -25.20
N ALA A 213 7.78 4.85 -25.47
CA ALA A 213 7.34 5.21 -26.82
C ALA A 213 8.19 6.36 -27.39
N TYR A 214 8.42 7.40 -26.60
CA TYR A 214 9.30 8.50 -26.96
C TYR A 214 10.71 8.02 -27.29
N ALA A 215 11.30 7.16 -26.45
CA ALA A 215 12.63 6.63 -26.65
C ALA A 215 12.74 5.79 -27.94
N TRP A 216 11.76 4.96 -28.26
CA TRP A 216 11.68 4.21 -29.51
C TRP A 216 11.62 5.12 -30.74
N TRP A 217 10.75 6.15 -30.70
CA TRP A 217 10.62 7.13 -31.76
C TRP A 217 11.93 7.90 -31.99
N ARG A 218 12.52 8.42 -30.92
CA ARG A 218 13.80 9.17 -30.98
C ARG A 218 14.96 8.32 -31.50
N ARG A 219 14.91 7.01 -31.34
CA ARG A 219 15.90 6.05 -31.85
C ARG A 219 15.62 5.62 -33.30
N GLY A 220 14.75 6.33 -34.01
CA GLY A 220 14.49 6.17 -35.45
C GLY A 220 13.46 5.10 -35.82
N ARG A 221 12.70 4.58 -34.85
CA ARG A 221 11.60 3.66 -35.22
C ARG A 221 10.40 4.44 -35.75
N PRO A 222 9.73 3.94 -36.83
CA PRO A 222 8.54 4.60 -37.37
C PRO A 222 7.46 4.78 -36.34
N LEU A 223 6.94 6.01 -36.19
CA LEU A 223 5.95 6.36 -35.14
C LEU A 223 4.73 5.44 -35.20
N ALA A 224 4.21 5.12 -36.37
CA ALA A 224 3.06 4.21 -36.55
C ALA A 224 3.32 2.81 -35.95
N SER A 225 4.54 2.29 -36.11
CA SER A 225 4.94 0.98 -35.55
C SER A 225 5.06 1.07 -34.01
N VAL A 226 5.66 2.15 -33.50
CA VAL A 226 5.77 2.41 -32.07
C VAL A 226 4.38 2.50 -31.45
N LEU A 227 3.48 3.32 -31.99
CA LEU A 227 2.13 3.49 -31.47
C LEU A 227 1.33 2.18 -31.48
N ARG A 228 1.44 1.39 -32.56
CA ARG A 228 0.75 0.10 -32.65
C ARG A 228 1.19 -0.89 -31.57
N VAL A 229 2.49 -0.98 -31.29
CA VAL A 229 3.02 -1.87 -30.24
C VAL A 229 2.66 -1.35 -28.86
N HIS A 230 2.78 -0.04 -28.63
CA HIS A 230 2.43 0.58 -27.34
C HIS A 230 0.92 0.52 -27.06
N ALA A 231 0.05 0.67 -28.07
CA ALA A 231 -1.39 0.48 -27.90
C ALA A 231 -1.73 -0.94 -27.42
N ARG A 232 -1.05 -1.96 -27.98
CA ARG A 232 -1.21 -3.35 -27.51
C ARG A 232 -0.67 -3.55 -26.09
N LEU A 233 0.43 -2.91 -25.74
CA LEU A 233 1.00 -2.99 -24.41
C LEU A 233 0.13 -2.21 -23.40
N ALA A 234 -0.37 -1.03 -23.76
CA ALA A 234 -1.27 -0.23 -22.94
C ALA A 234 -2.63 -0.91 -22.69
N ALA A 235 -3.04 -1.84 -23.57
CA ALA A 235 -4.28 -2.60 -23.33
C ALA A 235 -4.24 -3.40 -22.02
N TYR A 236 -3.06 -3.85 -21.55
CA TYR A 236 -2.93 -4.57 -20.28
C TYR A 236 -3.36 -3.71 -19.08
N PRO A 237 -2.74 -2.56 -18.80
CA PRO A 237 -3.14 -1.72 -17.69
C PRO A 237 -4.54 -1.11 -17.88
N VAL A 238 -4.92 -0.71 -19.10
CA VAL A 238 -6.24 -0.13 -19.36
C VAL A 238 -7.35 -1.11 -19.03
N ILE A 239 -7.28 -2.35 -19.52
CA ILE A 239 -8.27 -3.39 -19.21
C ILE A 239 -8.29 -3.66 -17.69
N THR A 240 -7.12 -3.70 -17.06
CA THR A 240 -7.01 -3.93 -15.61
C THR A 240 -7.68 -2.83 -14.79
N VAL A 241 -7.40 -1.57 -15.13
CA VAL A 241 -7.97 -0.42 -14.43
C VAL A 241 -9.49 -0.35 -14.66
N LEU A 242 -9.96 -0.54 -15.89
CA LEU A 242 -11.39 -0.56 -16.20
C LEU A 242 -12.12 -1.72 -15.49
N ALA A 243 -11.51 -2.91 -15.44
CA ALA A 243 -12.07 -4.04 -14.70
C ALA A 243 -12.18 -3.75 -13.20
N PHE A 244 -11.16 -3.11 -12.61
CA PHE A 244 -11.22 -2.69 -11.21
C PHE A 244 -12.27 -1.59 -10.98
N MET A 245 -12.37 -0.60 -11.86
CA MET A 245 -13.42 0.42 -11.78
C MET A 245 -14.82 -0.18 -11.86
N ALA A 246 -15.03 -1.14 -12.77
CA ALA A 246 -16.31 -1.87 -12.87
C ALA A 246 -16.59 -2.68 -11.58
N PHE A 247 -15.57 -3.34 -11.02
CA PHE A 247 -15.67 -4.00 -9.72
C PHE A 247 -16.06 -3.02 -8.61
N SER A 248 -15.41 -1.85 -8.54
CA SER A 248 -15.74 -0.78 -7.58
C SER A 248 -17.21 -0.36 -7.72
N ARG A 249 -17.68 -0.14 -8.96
CA ARG A 249 -19.08 0.25 -9.22
C ARG A 249 -20.08 -0.78 -8.73
N VAL A 250 -19.77 -2.06 -8.88
CA VAL A 250 -20.65 -3.16 -8.43
C VAL A 250 -20.63 -3.31 -6.91
N THR A 251 -19.43 -3.16 -6.29
CA THR A 251 -19.21 -3.47 -4.88
C THR A 251 -19.62 -2.30 -3.96
N VAL A 252 -19.23 -1.06 -4.32
CA VAL A 252 -19.44 0.12 -3.46
C VAL A 252 -20.36 1.18 -4.09
N GLY A 253 -20.85 0.95 -5.29
CA GLY A 253 -21.75 1.88 -5.98
C GLY A 253 -21.08 3.04 -6.70
N GLU A 254 -19.75 3.18 -6.63
CA GLU A 254 -18.96 4.26 -7.23
C GLU A 254 -17.89 3.71 -8.16
N TRP A 255 -17.62 4.41 -9.28
CA TRP A 255 -16.58 4.03 -10.22
C TRP A 255 -15.16 4.14 -9.63
N PHE A 256 -14.98 5.07 -8.71
CA PHE A 256 -13.71 5.36 -8.06
C PHE A 256 -13.98 5.91 -6.66
N THR A 257 -13.37 5.28 -5.64
CA THR A 257 -13.53 5.73 -4.26
C THR A 257 -12.56 6.88 -3.99
N SER A 258 -13.07 8.12 -4.05
CA SER A 258 -12.27 9.35 -3.86
C SER A 258 -12.55 10.05 -2.53
N GLY A 259 -13.51 9.59 -1.75
CA GLY A 259 -13.93 10.20 -0.48
C GLY A 259 -14.84 9.28 0.33
N GLY A 260 -15.42 9.81 1.39
CA GLY A 260 -16.37 9.07 2.25
C GLY A 260 -15.74 8.18 3.31
N PHE A 261 -14.42 7.95 3.28
CA PHE A 261 -13.68 7.14 4.25
C PHE A 261 -12.72 7.97 5.13
N PHE A 262 -12.77 9.30 5.01
CA PHE A 262 -11.99 10.24 5.83
C PHE A 262 -12.77 11.55 6.05
N VAL A 263 -12.40 12.30 7.09
CA VAL A 263 -12.86 13.67 7.31
C VAL A 263 -11.98 14.60 6.47
N PRO A 264 -12.55 15.42 5.55
CA PRO A 264 -11.75 16.32 4.72
C PRO A 264 -10.97 17.35 5.54
N ASP A 265 -9.73 17.61 5.12
CA ASP A 265 -8.89 18.68 5.63
C ASP A 265 -9.07 19.93 4.74
N ASP A 266 -9.88 20.85 5.21
CA ASP A 266 -10.18 22.10 4.49
C ASP A 266 -8.98 23.07 4.44
N THR A 267 -7.93 22.82 5.23
CA THR A 267 -6.72 23.67 5.24
C THR A 267 -5.84 23.47 4.01
N ILE A 268 -5.94 22.28 3.38
CA ILE A 268 -5.18 21.93 2.17
C ILE A 268 -6.07 21.79 0.93
N ARG A 269 -7.35 21.54 1.12
CA ARG A 269 -8.31 21.29 0.05
C ARG A 269 -8.36 22.44 -0.97
N GLY A 270 -8.13 22.11 -2.25
CA GLY A 270 -8.18 23.09 -3.34
C GLY A 270 -7.03 24.12 -3.36
N GLN A 271 -5.96 23.91 -2.58
CA GLN A 271 -4.83 24.85 -2.43
C GLN A 271 -3.53 24.29 -3.02
N PRO A 272 -3.28 24.37 -4.34
CA PRO A 272 -2.15 23.68 -4.99
C PRO A 272 -0.77 24.12 -4.47
N ALA A 273 -0.60 25.39 -4.07
CA ALA A 273 0.67 25.87 -3.51
C ALA A 273 0.96 25.22 -2.15
N VAL A 274 -0.03 25.20 -1.25
CA VAL A 274 0.09 24.55 0.07
C VAL A 274 0.36 23.06 -0.08
N ILE A 275 -0.28 22.40 -1.06
CA ILE A 275 -0.07 20.99 -1.36
C ILE A 275 1.37 20.74 -1.83
N ALA A 276 1.89 21.59 -2.73
CA ALA A 276 3.27 21.47 -3.21
C ALA A 276 4.29 21.63 -2.07
N ASP A 277 4.06 22.58 -1.16
CA ASP A 277 4.92 22.79 0.02
C ASP A 277 4.84 21.59 0.96
N LYS A 278 3.65 21.05 1.23
CA LYS A 278 3.48 19.86 2.07
C LYS A 278 4.16 18.61 1.49
N ILE A 279 4.04 18.38 0.18
CA ILE A 279 4.76 17.28 -0.49
C ILE A 279 6.28 17.50 -0.40
N ALA A 280 6.76 18.73 -0.61
CA ALA A 280 8.18 19.03 -0.50
C ALA A 280 8.72 18.82 0.93
N GLU A 281 7.96 19.26 1.96
CA GLU A 281 8.25 19.03 3.37
C GLU A 281 8.28 17.53 3.70
N GLY A 282 7.26 16.78 3.29
CA GLY A 282 7.20 15.33 3.50
C GLY A 282 8.37 14.60 2.87
N LEU A 283 8.75 14.97 1.64
CA LEU A 283 9.92 14.40 0.97
C LEU A 283 11.23 14.72 1.70
N ALA A 284 11.41 15.96 2.19
CA ALA A 284 12.60 16.35 2.95
C ALA A 284 12.71 15.54 4.24
N ILE A 285 11.59 15.32 4.93
CA ILE A 285 11.54 14.51 6.14
C ILE A 285 11.84 13.03 5.85
N LEU A 286 11.34 12.45 4.75
CA LEU A 286 11.51 11.03 4.42
C LEU A 286 12.87 10.71 3.82
N ALA A 287 13.32 11.53 2.88
CA ALA A 287 14.55 11.31 2.13
C ALA A 287 15.79 11.89 2.83
N GLY A 288 15.62 12.93 3.63
CA GLY A 288 16.65 13.87 4.03
C GLY A 288 16.84 14.97 2.98
N GLU A 289 17.22 16.15 3.44
CA GLU A 289 17.43 17.32 2.58
C GLU A 289 18.49 17.06 1.49
N ARG A 290 19.55 16.35 1.85
CA ARG A 290 20.67 16.08 0.94
C ARG A 290 20.24 15.17 -0.21
N LEU A 291 19.57 14.06 0.09
CA LEU A 291 19.09 13.18 -0.98
C LEU A 291 18.05 13.89 -1.84
N LEU A 292 17.16 14.70 -1.24
CA LEU A 292 16.15 15.44 -1.98
C LEU A 292 16.78 16.40 -3.00
N TRP A 293 17.79 17.18 -2.60
CA TRP A 293 18.50 18.08 -3.52
C TRP A 293 19.27 17.32 -4.61
N ILE A 294 19.98 16.25 -4.24
CA ILE A 294 20.71 15.40 -5.20
C ILE A 294 19.72 14.79 -6.21
N ALA A 295 18.57 14.29 -5.75
CA ALA A 295 17.53 13.69 -6.60
C ALA A 295 16.90 14.71 -7.56
N ARG A 296 16.67 15.95 -7.12
CA ARG A 296 16.19 17.05 -7.98
C ARG A 296 17.20 17.36 -9.11
N ILE A 297 18.48 17.49 -8.76
CA ILE A 297 19.55 17.70 -9.75
C ILE A 297 19.65 16.49 -10.70
N ALA A 298 19.61 15.27 -10.16
CA ALA A 298 19.64 14.04 -10.95
C ALA A 298 18.44 13.96 -11.92
N PHE A 299 17.24 14.31 -11.47
CA PHE A 299 16.06 14.38 -12.33
C PHE A 299 16.26 15.33 -13.51
N VAL A 300 16.76 16.55 -13.25
CA VAL A 300 17.03 17.54 -14.31
C VAL A 300 18.07 17.02 -15.30
N ILE A 301 19.20 16.45 -14.81
CA ILE A 301 20.25 15.88 -15.66
C ILE A 301 19.67 14.76 -16.55
N VAL A 302 18.93 13.81 -15.96
CA VAL A 302 18.35 12.67 -16.68
C VAL A 302 17.30 13.14 -17.69
N ALA A 303 16.42 14.07 -17.31
CA ALA A 303 15.39 14.60 -18.17
C ALA A 303 15.99 15.37 -19.37
N VAL A 304 16.92 16.29 -19.12
CA VAL A 304 17.58 17.08 -20.16
C VAL A 304 18.35 16.17 -21.12
N ALA A 305 19.18 15.26 -20.59
CA ALA A 305 19.94 14.34 -21.44
C ALA A 305 19.03 13.45 -22.29
N GLY A 306 17.97 12.91 -21.71
CA GLY A 306 17.02 12.04 -22.40
C GLY A 306 16.21 12.77 -23.48
N LEU A 307 15.83 14.02 -23.24
CA LEU A 307 15.09 14.84 -24.21
C LEU A 307 15.99 15.34 -25.34
N MET A 308 17.20 15.76 -25.04
CA MET A 308 18.09 16.36 -26.03
C MET A 308 18.79 15.34 -26.94
N SER A 309 19.06 14.13 -26.46
CA SER A 309 19.83 13.13 -27.19
C SER A 309 19.06 11.84 -27.46
N ALA A 310 18.94 11.46 -28.73
CA ALA A 310 18.34 10.19 -29.13
C ALA A 310 19.05 8.97 -28.48
N ARG A 311 20.38 9.06 -28.29
CA ARG A 311 21.18 8.04 -27.61
C ARG A 311 20.76 7.84 -26.15
N PHE A 312 20.50 8.93 -25.46
CA PHE A 312 20.13 8.93 -24.05
C PHE A 312 18.62 8.89 -23.82
N SER A 313 17.78 8.96 -24.87
CA SER A 313 16.32 8.94 -24.71
C SER A 313 15.79 7.80 -23.81
N PRO A 314 16.39 6.57 -23.73
CA PRO A 314 15.91 5.53 -22.82
C PRO A 314 16.01 5.88 -21.33
N VAL A 315 16.89 6.82 -20.93
CA VAL A 315 17.01 7.20 -19.50
C VAL A 315 15.73 7.85 -18.96
N LEU A 316 14.88 8.42 -19.84
CA LEU A 316 13.58 8.97 -19.48
C LEU A 316 12.64 7.93 -18.86
N ILE A 317 12.84 6.64 -19.13
CA ILE A 317 12.01 5.58 -18.52
C ILE A 317 12.19 5.58 -16.98
N ALA A 318 13.39 5.94 -16.50
CA ALA A 318 13.65 6.04 -15.06
C ALA A 318 12.89 7.21 -14.40
N THR A 319 12.58 8.29 -15.13
CA THR A 319 11.81 9.41 -14.59
C THR A 319 10.33 9.08 -14.33
N ALA A 320 9.84 7.98 -14.88
CA ALA A 320 8.43 7.58 -14.74
C ALA A 320 8.00 7.38 -13.29
N LEU A 321 8.91 6.95 -12.39
CA LEU A 321 8.59 6.78 -10.98
C LEU A 321 8.17 8.10 -10.29
N VAL A 322 8.62 9.26 -10.82
CA VAL A 322 8.24 10.58 -10.29
C VAL A 322 6.75 10.85 -10.51
N ALA A 323 6.12 10.20 -11.49
CA ALA A 323 4.69 10.35 -11.73
C ALA A 323 3.81 9.86 -10.56
N ALA A 324 4.37 9.11 -9.60
CA ALA A 324 3.70 8.75 -8.34
C ALA A 324 3.14 9.98 -7.60
N ILE A 325 3.76 11.17 -7.77
CA ILE A 325 3.32 12.44 -7.17
C ILE A 325 1.86 12.79 -7.51
N ALA A 326 1.33 12.29 -8.63
CA ALA A 326 -0.03 12.57 -9.05
C ALA A 326 -1.09 12.08 -8.04
N VAL A 327 -0.80 10.99 -7.32
CA VAL A 327 -1.75 10.43 -6.34
C VAL A 327 -1.84 11.30 -5.08
N PRO A 328 -0.76 11.59 -4.32
CA PRO A 328 -0.85 12.48 -3.18
C PRO A 328 -1.33 13.88 -3.57
N ALA A 329 -0.87 14.43 -4.70
CA ALA A 329 -1.32 15.74 -5.15
C ALA A 329 -2.83 15.79 -5.40
N SER A 330 -3.41 14.78 -6.07
CA SER A 330 -4.85 14.71 -6.31
C SER A 330 -5.66 14.42 -5.05
N ALA A 331 -5.14 13.55 -4.17
CA ALA A 331 -5.79 13.22 -2.91
C ALA A 331 -5.89 14.45 -1.99
N TYR A 332 -4.79 15.17 -1.79
CA TYR A 332 -4.76 16.39 -0.97
C TYR A 332 -5.59 17.51 -1.59
N TYR A 333 -5.59 17.64 -2.93
CA TYR A 333 -6.46 18.59 -3.60
C TYR A 333 -7.95 18.32 -3.35
N SER A 334 -8.31 17.05 -3.21
CA SER A 334 -9.67 16.62 -2.86
C SER A 334 -9.99 16.72 -1.36
N GLY A 335 -9.01 17.13 -0.52
CA GLY A 335 -9.18 17.28 0.93
C GLY A 335 -8.78 16.03 1.75
N HIS A 336 -8.08 15.06 1.14
CA HIS A 336 -7.55 13.94 1.94
C HIS A 336 -6.52 14.49 2.95
N PRO A 337 -6.59 14.10 4.23
CA PRO A 337 -5.60 14.50 5.22
C PRO A 337 -4.17 14.13 4.80
N PHE A 338 -3.22 14.98 5.16
CA PHE A 338 -1.82 14.75 4.83
C PHE A 338 -1.32 13.42 5.40
N ARG A 339 -0.69 12.60 4.55
CA ARG A 339 -0.11 11.30 4.87
C ARG A 339 1.28 11.22 4.29
N ILE A 340 2.28 11.39 5.12
CA ILE A 340 3.69 11.42 4.70
C ILE A 340 4.11 10.17 3.90
N ARG A 341 3.54 9.02 4.17
CA ARG A 341 3.85 7.77 3.47
C ARG A 341 3.48 7.76 1.98
N TYR A 342 2.55 8.62 1.54
CA TYR A 342 2.18 8.72 0.12
C TYR A 342 3.32 9.29 -0.73
N GLU A 343 4.32 9.92 -0.13
CA GLU A 343 5.52 10.43 -0.80
C GLU A 343 6.68 9.41 -0.86
N ILE A 344 6.62 8.27 -0.14
CA ILE A 344 7.70 7.26 -0.16
C ILE A 344 8.05 6.76 -1.57
N PRO A 345 7.13 6.57 -2.53
CA PRO A 345 7.49 6.20 -3.90
C PRO A 345 8.44 7.19 -4.57
N LEU A 346 8.38 8.48 -4.19
CA LEU A 346 9.28 9.52 -4.70
C LEU A 346 10.70 9.39 -4.13
N VAL A 347 10.86 8.85 -2.92
CA VAL A 347 12.19 8.50 -2.37
C VAL A 347 12.83 7.40 -3.21
N VAL A 348 12.04 6.39 -3.61
CA VAL A 348 12.51 5.32 -4.53
C VAL A 348 12.91 5.89 -5.89
N ALA A 349 12.11 6.81 -6.43
CA ALA A 349 12.45 7.53 -7.66
C ALA A 349 13.78 8.29 -7.53
N GLY A 350 13.97 8.99 -6.41
CA GLY A 350 15.20 9.74 -6.12
C GLY A 350 16.44 8.84 -6.09
N ALA A 351 16.35 7.67 -5.46
CA ALA A 351 17.43 6.70 -5.42
C ALA A 351 17.81 6.19 -6.82
N LEU A 352 16.80 5.81 -7.63
CA LEU A 352 17.02 5.37 -9.01
C LEU A 352 17.65 6.47 -9.87
N LEU A 353 17.08 7.68 -9.84
CA LEU A 353 17.54 8.81 -10.65
C LEU A 353 18.97 9.22 -10.30
N THR A 354 19.31 9.24 -8.99
CA THR A 354 20.67 9.49 -8.53
C THR A 354 21.65 8.46 -9.08
N GLY A 355 21.26 7.17 -9.03
CA GLY A 355 22.05 6.08 -9.63
C GLY A 355 22.25 6.26 -11.14
N VAL A 356 21.20 6.63 -11.89
CA VAL A 356 21.28 6.89 -13.34
C VAL A 356 22.18 8.09 -13.64
N ALA A 357 22.00 9.22 -12.94
CA ALA A 357 22.77 10.43 -13.16
C ALA A 357 24.27 10.20 -12.91
N VAL A 358 24.63 9.55 -11.79
CA VAL A 358 26.02 9.15 -11.50
C VAL A 358 26.53 8.16 -12.53
N GLY A 359 25.68 7.23 -12.97
CA GLY A 359 26.02 6.26 -14.01
C GLY A 359 26.35 6.88 -15.37
N MET A 360 25.80 8.06 -15.66
CA MET A 360 26.12 8.82 -16.89
C MET A 360 27.48 9.53 -16.82
N THR A 361 28.06 9.72 -15.63
CA THR A 361 29.38 10.32 -15.44
C THR A 361 30.46 9.24 -15.54
N ARG A 362 31.29 9.25 -16.60
CA ARG A 362 32.24 8.16 -16.87
C ARG A 362 33.50 8.19 -16.00
N LEU A 363 34.03 9.37 -15.65
CA LEU A 363 35.37 9.52 -15.09
C LEU A 363 35.43 9.57 -13.55
N ALA A 364 34.36 9.97 -12.86
CA ALA A 364 34.32 10.12 -11.40
C ALA A 364 33.27 9.24 -10.70
N GLY A 365 32.71 8.25 -11.41
CA GLY A 365 31.52 7.53 -10.95
C GLY A 365 31.66 6.87 -9.58
N TRP A 366 32.79 6.24 -9.26
CA TRP A 366 33.01 5.60 -7.96
C TRP A 366 33.19 6.60 -6.82
N LEU A 367 33.96 7.67 -7.05
CA LEU A 367 34.13 8.71 -6.05
C LEU A 367 32.81 9.45 -5.77
N ALA A 368 32.10 9.83 -6.83
CA ALA A 368 30.78 10.47 -6.70
C ALA A 368 29.79 9.55 -5.97
N ALA A 369 29.75 8.26 -6.32
CA ALA A 369 28.88 7.28 -5.66
C ALA A 369 29.21 7.16 -4.16
N LEU A 370 30.50 7.06 -3.81
CA LEU A 370 30.92 6.97 -2.42
C LEU A 370 30.57 8.24 -1.63
N VAL A 371 30.89 9.42 -2.16
CA VAL A 371 30.59 10.70 -1.50
C VAL A 371 29.11 10.88 -1.30
N ILE A 372 28.29 10.66 -2.34
CA ILE A 372 26.83 10.79 -2.24
C ILE A 372 26.27 9.80 -1.21
N PHE A 373 26.70 8.54 -1.24
CA PHE A 373 26.25 7.53 -0.29
C PHE A 373 26.57 7.93 1.14
N VAL A 374 27.82 8.33 1.43
CA VAL A 374 28.24 8.76 2.77
C VAL A 374 27.44 9.98 3.23
N VAL A 375 27.27 10.98 2.37
CA VAL A 375 26.52 12.20 2.68
C VAL A 375 25.07 11.89 3.04
N VAL A 376 24.41 10.99 2.31
CA VAL A 376 23.02 10.63 2.56
C VAL A 376 22.88 9.75 3.79
N ILE A 377 23.76 8.74 3.97
CA ILE A 377 23.63 7.78 5.09
C ILE A 377 23.95 8.41 6.45
N VAL A 378 24.80 9.45 6.47
CA VAL A 378 25.07 10.23 7.71
C VAL A 378 23.84 11.03 8.13
N GLU A 379 23.05 11.52 7.18
CA GLU A 379 21.82 12.26 7.48
C GLU A 379 20.64 11.32 7.83
N ARG A 380 20.53 10.20 7.12
CA ARG A 380 19.45 9.21 7.29
C ARG A 380 20.05 7.79 7.43
N PRO A 381 20.59 7.45 8.60
CA PRO A 381 21.19 6.13 8.80
C PRO A 381 20.14 5.02 8.75
N PRO A 382 20.49 3.82 8.28
CA PRO A 382 19.62 2.65 8.40
C PRO A 382 19.34 2.37 9.89
N PHE A 383 18.17 1.88 10.20
CA PHE A 383 17.72 1.63 11.58
C PHE A 383 17.54 2.89 12.46
N ASP A 384 17.39 4.08 11.86
CA ASP A 384 17.01 5.28 12.59
C ASP A 384 15.68 5.08 13.31
N ARG A 385 15.70 5.14 14.64
CA ARG A 385 14.50 4.96 15.48
C ARG A 385 13.53 6.15 15.40
N ALA A 386 14.01 7.29 14.95
CA ALA A 386 13.24 8.50 14.73
C ALA A 386 12.72 8.62 13.29
N ALA A 387 12.93 7.58 12.45
CA ALA A 387 12.41 7.60 11.07
C ALA A 387 10.91 7.88 11.05
N PRO A 388 10.43 8.77 10.18
CA PRO A 388 9.03 9.22 10.14
C PRO A 388 8.01 8.10 10.09
N MET A 389 8.26 7.05 9.30
CA MET A 389 7.34 5.90 9.23
C MET A 389 7.27 5.10 10.53
N ILE A 390 8.33 5.08 11.34
CA ILE A 390 8.33 4.48 12.67
C ILE A 390 7.59 5.39 13.65
N ALA A 391 7.78 6.71 13.52
CA ALA A 391 7.07 7.68 14.34
C ALA A 391 5.55 7.60 14.11
N GLU A 392 5.11 7.56 12.83
CA GLU A 392 3.71 7.37 12.47
C GLU A 392 3.14 6.07 13.05
N ALA A 393 3.88 4.95 12.94
CA ALA A 393 3.45 3.67 13.50
C ALA A 393 3.29 3.70 15.03
N ARG A 394 4.07 4.51 15.72
CA ARG A 394 3.98 4.65 17.19
C ARG A 394 2.82 5.54 17.65
N LEU A 395 2.21 6.31 16.75
CA LEU A 395 1.00 7.09 17.06
C LEU A 395 -0.18 6.17 17.44
N ASP A 396 -0.24 4.94 16.88
CA ASP A 396 -1.17 3.90 17.35
C ASP A 396 -0.67 3.24 18.65
N SER A 397 -0.43 4.04 19.68
CA SER A 397 0.16 3.58 20.96
C SER A 397 -0.85 3.06 21.97
N ASN A 398 -2.16 3.17 21.73
CA ASN A 398 -3.23 2.88 22.69
C ASN A 398 -3.53 1.38 22.88
N VAL A 399 -2.69 0.49 22.37
CA VAL A 399 -2.84 -0.98 22.49
C VAL A 399 -2.98 -1.43 23.95
N GLY A 400 -2.23 -0.82 24.86
CA GLY A 400 -2.27 -1.14 26.30
C GLY A 400 -3.62 -0.89 26.92
N GLU A 401 -4.20 0.28 26.63
CA GLU A 401 -5.50 0.73 27.17
C GLU A 401 -6.66 -0.04 26.51
N ARG A 402 -6.58 -0.35 25.21
CA ARG A 402 -7.57 -1.20 24.52
C ARG A 402 -7.68 -2.61 25.11
N ARG A 403 -6.63 -3.12 25.75
CA ARG A 403 -6.67 -4.42 26.46
C ARG A 403 -7.70 -4.44 27.60
N GLU A 404 -8.04 -3.31 28.18
CA GLU A 404 -9.08 -3.22 29.20
C GLU A 404 -10.46 -3.47 28.58
N VAL A 405 -10.72 -2.85 27.43
CA VAL A 405 -11.94 -3.08 26.67
C VAL A 405 -12.02 -4.54 26.20
N THR A 406 -10.90 -5.11 25.74
CA THR A 406 -10.83 -6.54 25.35
C THR A 406 -11.20 -7.46 26.51
N ARG A 407 -10.62 -7.24 27.71
CA ARG A 407 -10.95 -8.02 28.92
C ARG A 407 -12.42 -7.88 29.32
N CYS A 408 -12.93 -6.67 29.26
CA CYS A 408 -14.31 -6.38 29.57
C CYS A 408 -15.28 -7.08 28.60
N LEU A 409 -14.97 -7.04 27.31
CA LEU A 409 -15.75 -7.73 26.29
C LEU A 409 -15.73 -9.25 26.54
N LEU A 410 -14.56 -9.84 26.75
CA LEU A 410 -14.41 -11.28 27.01
C LEU A 410 -15.22 -11.78 28.20
N HIS A 411 -15.24 -11.01 29.30
CA HIS A 411 -15.99 -11.40 30.49
C HIS A 411 -17.50 -11.39 30.32
N ARG A 412 -18.02 -10.64 29.37
CA ARG A 412 -19.47 -10.38 29.22
C ARG A 412 -20.03 -10.83 27.88
N TYR A 413 -19.17 -11.32 26.98
CA TYR A 413 -19.57 -11.68 25.64
C TYR A 413 -20.53 -12.86 25.64
N ASP A 414 -21.66 -12.66 24.98
CA ASP A 414 -22.77 -13.61 24.90
C ASP A 414 -22.90 -14.29 23.52
N GLY A 415 -21.91 -14.11 22.63
CA GLY A 415 -21.93 -14.66 21.29
C GLY A 415 -22.74 -13.83 20.27
N SER A 416 -23.32 -12.70 20.70
CA SER A 416 -24.06 -11.84 19.76
C SER A 416 -23.12 -10.95 18.95
N THR A 417 -23.59 -10.56 17.75
CA THR A 417 -22.82 -9.74 16.81
C THR A 417 -22.35 -8.42 17.40
N ILE A 418 -21.12 -8.02 17.07
CA ILE A 418 -20.49 -6.75 17.48
C ILE A 418 -20.50 -5.80 16.27
N MET A 419 -21.22 -4.69 16.35
CA MET A 419 -21.15 -3.66 15.30
C MET A 419 -19.94 -2.76 15.53
N ALA A 420 -19.11 -2.58 14.51
CA ALA A 420 -17.91 -1.74 14.58
C ALA A 420 -17.56 -1.20 13.19
N SER A 421 -17.14 0.09 13.10
CA SER A 421 -16.62 0.66 11.85
C SER A 421 -15.24 0.08 11.56
N MET A 422 -15.09 -0.59 10.43
CA MET A 422 -13.79 -1.16 10.03
C MET A 422 -12.82 -0.07 9.60
N GLY A 423 -13.30 1.06 9.08
CA GLY A 423 -12.48 2.22 8.77
C GLY A 423 -11.75 2.78 10.00
N ALA A 424 -12.40 2.76 11.16
CA ALA A 424 -11.79 3.18 12.42
C ALA A 424 -11.09 2.04 13.16
N LEU A 425 -11.71 0.87 13.25
CA LEU A 425 -11.35 -0.21 14.19
C LEU A 425 -10.76 -1.46 13.53
N GLY A 426 -10.41 -1.43 12.22
CA GLY A 426 -9.82 -2.58 11.54
C GLY A 426 -8.57 -3.13 12.25
N HIS A 427 -7.72 -2.26 12.76
CA HIS A 427 -6.54 -2.64 13.55
C HIS A 427 -6.90 -3.31 14.87
N TYR A 428 -7.96 -2.86 15.55
CA TYR A 428 -8.43 -3.45 16.80
C TYR A 428 -9.14 -4.81 16.57
N MET A 429 -9.88 -4.97 15.46
CA MET A 429 -10.42 -6.28 15.07
C MET A 429 -9.30 -7.32 14.90
N HIS A 430 -8.15 -6.92 14.35
CA HIS A 430 -6.96 -7.78 14.29
C HIS A 430 -6.46 -8.14 15.69
N GLU A 431 -6.35 -7.18 16.61
CA GLU A 431 -5.91 -7.41 18.01
C GLU A 431 -6.86 -8.35 18.76
N LEU A 432 -8.18 -8.20 18.57
CA LEU A 432 -9.20 -9.06 19.17
C LEU A 432 -9.10 -10.53 18.74
N SER A 433 -8.45 -10.81 17.61
CA SER A 433 -8.21 -12.20 17.19
C SER A 433 -7.36 -12.99 18.19
N ALA A 434 -6.46 -12.31 18.93
CA ALA A 434 -5.67 -12.96 19.98
C ALA A 434 -6.55 -13.39 21.17
N ALA A 435 -7.69 -12.75 21.36
CA ALA A 435 -8.70 -13.07 22.35
C ALA A 435 -9.75 -14.07 21.85
N GLY A 436 -9.61 -14.61 20.64
CA GLY A 436 -10.49 -15.63 20.06
C GLY A 436 -11.61 -15.09 19.18
N PHE A 437 -11.70 -13.78 18.95
CA PHE A 437 -12.69 -13.21 18.05
C PHE A 437 -12.29 -13.41 16.58
N HIS A 438 -13.32 -13.62 15.74
CA HIS A 438 -13.20 -13.74 14.30
C HIS A 438 -13.82 -12.54 13.60
N ILE A 439 -13.46 -12.29 12.33
CA ILE A 439 -14.06 -11.15 11.61
C ILE A 439 -15.56 -11.35 11.39
N ARG A 440 -16.03 -12.59 11.29
CA ARG A 440 -17.46 -12.94 11.23
C ARG A 440 -18.26 -12.59 12.49
N ASP A 441 -17.60 -12.27 13.60
CA ASP A 441 -18.29 -11.81 14.82
C ASP A 441 -18.67 -10.33 14.72
N PHE A 442 -18.14 -9.62 13.70
CA PHE A 442 -18.32 -8.19 13.51
C PHE A 442 -19.26 -7.87 12.34
N LEU A 443 -20.18 -6.94 12.57
CA LEU A 443 -20.96 -6.25 11.55
C LEU A 443 -20.25 -4.94 11.21
N HIS A 444 -19.82 -4.79 9.96
CA HIS A 444 -19.02 -3.66 9.48
C HIS A 444 -19.42 -3.24 8.05
N GLU A 445 -18.89 -2.15 7.52
CA GLU A 445 -19.21 -1.55 6.23
C GLU A 445 -19.16 -2.56 5.06
N GLY A 446 -18.25 -3.54 5.11
CA GLY A 446 -18.15 -4.58 4.10
C GLY A 446 -19.31 -5.58 4.08
N ASN A 447 -20.25 -5.54 5.03
CA ASN A 447 -21.42 -6.42 5.05
C ASN A 447 -22.63 -5.86 4.27
N GLY A 448 -22.44 -4.74 3.53
CA GLY A 448 -23.43 -4.20 2.59
C GLY A 448 -24.81 -3.96 3.23
N PRO A 449 -25.89 -4.54 2.68
CA PRO A 449 -27.26 -4.22 3.11
C PRO A 449 -27.54 -4.46 4.60
N ILE A 450 -26.83 -5.40 5.25
CA ILE A 450 -26.98 -5.65 6.70
C ILE A 450 -26.42 -4.47 7.49
N TRP A 451 -25.22 -4.00 7.10
CA TRP A 451 -24.63 -2.80 7.68
C TRP A 451 -25.51 -1.57 7.45
N ASP A 452 -25.97 -1.35 6.21
CA ASP A 452 -26.80 -0.19 5.86
C ASP A 452 -28.11 -0.17 6.67
N SER A 453 -28.70 -1.33 6.89
CA SER A 453 -29.90 -1.45 7.74
C SER A 453 -29.59 -1.08 9.19
N ALA A 454 -28.50 -1.61 9.77
CA ALA A 454 -28.09 -1.29 11.14
C ALA A 454 -27.71 0.19 11.30
N PHE A 455 -27.02 0.74 10.30
CA PHE A 455 -26.53 2.11 10.30
C PHE A 455 -27.65 3.16 10.13
N THR A 456 -28.72 2.82 9.41
CA THR A 456 -29.83 3.74 9.14
C THR A 456 -31.00 3.58 10.11
N ARG A 457 -31.36 2.34 10.48
CA ARG A 457 -32.54 2.02 11.31
C ARG A 457 -32.20 1.79 12.78
N GLY A 458 -30.91 1.72 13.11
CA GLY A 458 -30.39 1.39 14.43
C GLY A 458 -29.91 -0.06 14.52
N PRO A 459 -28.82 -0.29 15.27
CA PRO A 459 -28.17 -1.60 15.35
C PRO A 459 -28.88 -2.61 16.26
N ALA A 460 -29.78 -2.19 17.14
CA ALA A 460 -30.37 -3.03 18.19
C ALA A 460 -30.96 -4.37 17.72
N PRO A 461 -31.62 -4.49 16.55
CA PRO A 461 -32.14 -5.78 16.05
C PRO A 461 -31.02 -6.74 15.58
N LEU A 462 -29.84 -6.22 15.19
CA LEU A 462 -28.81 -6.95 14.46
C LEU A 462 -27.53 -7.17 15.29
N ALA A 463 -27.25 -6.30 16.26
CA ALA A 463 -26.05 -6.36 17.08
C ALA A 463 -26.37 -6.30 18.57
N GLY A 464 -25.76 -7.18 19.36
CA GLY A 464 -25.83 -7.11 20.81
C GLY A 464 -24.81 -6.14 21.42
N TRP A 465 -23.75 -5.90 20.67
CA TRP A 465 -22.63 -5.05 21.05
C TRP A 465 -22.32 -4.01 20.01
N VAL A 466 -21.80 -2.84 20.44
CA VAL A 466 -21.26 -1.82 19.55
C VAL A 466 -19.90 -1.38 20.08
N LEU A 467 -18.92 -1.34 19.20
CA LEU A 467 -17.58 -0.78 19.44
C LEU A 467 -17.42 0.47 18.62
N VAL A 468 -16.93 1.53 19.23
CA VAL A 468 -16.62 2.80 18.56
C VAL A 468 -15.27 3.34 19.01
N GLU A 469 -14.60 4.08 18.13
CA GLU A 469 -13.38 4.81 18.46
C GLU A 469 -13.65 6.32 18.46
N GLU A 470 -13.56 6.95 19.64
CA GLU A 470 -13.96 8.35 19.82
C GLU A 470 -13.05 9.34 19.08
N VAL A 471 -11.77 8.99 18.89
CA VAL A 471 -10.73 9.81 18.25
C VAL A 471 -10.02 8.98 17.18
N ALA A 472 -10.78 8.52 16.17
CA ALA A 472 -10.19 7.86 15.00
C ALA A 472 -9.66 8.89 14.01
N GLU A 473 -8.50 8.64 13.41
CA GLU A 473 -7.82 9.55 12.48
C GLU A 473 -8.67 9.89 11.24
N GLY A 474 -9.41 8.91 10.69
CA GLY A 474 -10.39 9.13 9.60
C GLY A 474 -11.82 9.38 10.09
N GLY A 475 -12.02 9.42 11.42
CA GLY A 475 -13.34 9.42 12.05
C GLY A 475 -13.96 8.03 12.13
N ASP A 476 -14.84 7.83 13.15
CA ASP A 476 -15.65 6.62 13.28
C ASP A 476 -17.05 6.87 12.70
N ALA A 477 -17.45 6.05 11.72
CA ALA A 477 -18.71 6.22 11.01
C ALA A 477 -19.93 6.13 11.97
N ILE A 478 -19.89 5.24 12.98
CA ILE A 478 -20.96 5.08 13.96
C ILE A 478 -21.06 6.33 14.84
N ILE A 479 -19.94 6.87 15.31
CA ILE A 479 -19.92 8.12 16.10
C ILE A 479 -20.44 9.29 15.27
N GLN A 480 -19.98 9.45 14.04
CA GLN A 480 -20.45 10.52 13.15
C GLN A 480 -21.96 10.41 12.95
N ARG A 481 -22.46 9.21 12.71
CA ARG A 481 -23.89 8.95 12.57
C ARG A 481 -24.65 9.24 13.84
N ASN A 482 -24.15 8.81 15.01
CA ASN A 482 -24.79 9.05 16.31
C ASN A 482 -24.83 10.54 16.68
N ARG A 483 -23.83 11.34 16.25
CA ARG A 483 -23.88 12.82 16.40
C ARG A 483 -25.01 13.44 15.61
N GLN A 484 -25.27 12.94 14.39
CA GLN A 484 -26.38 13.39 13.55
C GLN A 484 -27.74 12.87 14.03
N TYR A 485 -27.77 11.66 14.57
CA TYR A 485 -28.95 10.95 15.03
C TYR A 485 -28.72 10.34 16.41
N PRO A 486 -28.86 11.12 17.51
CA PRO A 486 -28.51 10.67 18.86
C PRO A 486 -29.28 9.44 19.36
N ARG A 487 -30.40 9.06 18.69
CA ARG A 487 -31.17 7.85 19.01
C ARG A 487 -30.54 6.56 18.48
N LEU A 488 -29.47 6.63 17.68
CA LEU A 488 -28.83 5.45 17.10
C LEU A 488 -28.39 4.44 18.17
N LEU A 489 -27.80 4.93 19.26
CA LEU A 489 -27.32 4.12 20.39
C LEU A 489 -28.22 4.20 21.64
N GLU A 490 -29.43 4.73 21.53
CA GLU A 490 -30.35 4.90 22.68
C GLU A 490 -30.68 3.56 23.38
N SER A 491 -30.73 2.47 22.61
CA SER A 491 -30.98 1.12 23.14
C SER A 491 -29.77 0.45 23.77
N TYR A 492 -28.64 1.17 23.88
CA TYR A 492 -27.39 0.64 24.42
C TYR A 492 -26.96 1.38 25.68
N GLU A 493 -26.13 0.71 26.48
CA GLU A 493 -25.46 1.29 27.63
C GLU A 493 -23.95 1.11 27.49
N VAL A 494 -23.19 2.07 27.99
CA VAL A 494 -21.72 1.98 28.04
C VAL A 494 -21.32 0.94 29.09
N VAL A 495 -20.47 0.00 28.68
CA VAL A 495 -19.97 -1.06 29.55
C VAL A 495 -18.53 -0.80 29.97
N CYS A 496 -17.68 -0.39 29.04
CA CYS A 496 -16.25 -0.12 29.27
C CYS A 496 -15.73 0.94 28.32
N ARG A 497 -14.61 1.58 28.73
CA ARG A 497 -13.83 2.50 27.93
C ARG A 497 -12.34 2.24 28.13
N GLY A 498 -11.53 2.47 27.09
CA GLY A 498 -10.08 2.38 27.15
C GLY A 498 -9.44 2.61 25.78
N GLY A 499 -8.34 3.38 25.72
CA GLY A 499 -7.61 3.66 24.50
C GLY A 499 -8.43 4.31 23.39
N ASN A 500 -9.25 5.30 23.73
CA ASN A 500 -10.22 5.96 22.85
C ASN A 500 -11.36 5.05 22.34
N VAL A 501 -11.43 3.80 22.78
CA VAL A 501 -12.49 2.87 22.40
C VAL A 501 -13.55 2.79 23.48
N THR A 502 -14.82 2.86 23.08
CA THR A 502 -15.98 2.68 23.95
C THR A 502 -16.76 1.45 23.51
N LEU A 503 -17.01 0.56 24.48
CA LEU A 503 -17.82 -0.64 24.32
C LEU A 503 -19.23 -0.39 24.86
N TYR A 504 -20.22 -0.63 24.02
CA TYR A 504 -21.62 -0.57 24.35
C TYR A 504 -22.25 -1.96 24.30
N ARG A 505 -23.21 -2.21 25.19
CA ARG A 505 -24.06 -3.41 25.21
C ARG A 505 -25.52 -3.01 25.05
N ARG A 506 -26.27 -3.79 24.30
CA ARG A 506 -27.72 -3.61 24.17
C ARG A 506 -28.40 -3.81 25.53
N ARG A 507 -29.25 -2.87 25.93
CA ARG A 507 -30.06 -2.98 27.15
C ARG A 507 -31.03 -4.14 26.98
N VAL A 508 -31.06 -5.04 27.96
CA VAL A 508 -32.11 -6.08 28.05
C VAL A 508 -33.38 -5.36 28.48
N GLN A 509 -34.34 -5.22 27.57
CA GLN A 509 -35.69 -4.82 28.00
C GLN A 509 -36.21 -5.90 28.92
N SER A 510 -36.31 -5.59 30.22
CA SER A 510 -37.08 -6.42 31.13
C SER A 510 -38.53 -6.39 30.62
N SER A 511 -38.94 -7.45 29.93
CA SER A 511 -40.36 -7.65 29.64
C SER A 511 -41.08 -7.79 30.98
N ASN A 512 -41.68 -6.71 31.46
CA ASN A 512 -42.65 -6.74 32.53
C ASN A 512 -43.90 -7.48 32.02
N PHE A 513 -43.79 -8.79 31.88
CA PHE A 513 -44.99 -9.63 31.87
C PHE A 513 -45.58 -9.56 33.31
N ARG A 514 -46.39 -8.53 33.59
CA ARG A 514 -47.33 -8.57 34.70
C ARG A 514 -48.31 -9.68 34.35
N ILE A 515 -48.10 -10.84 34.92
CA ILE A 515 -49.14 -11.86 35.03
C ILE A 515 -50.31 -11.20 35.78
N ALA A 516 -51.37 -10.88 35.06
CA ALA A 516 -52.60 -10.43 35.71
C ALA A 516 -53.06 -11.54 36.66
N PRO A 517 -53.46 -11.21 37.90
CA PRO A 517 -53.93 -12.22 38.83
C PRO A 517 -55.18 -12.89 38.24
N ARG A 518 -55.16 -14.21 38.16
CA ARG A 518 -56.35 -15.00 37.85
C ARG A 518 -57.41 -14.72 38.91
N THR A 519 -58.47 -14.02 38.53
CA THR A 519 -59.70 -13.96 39.30
C THR A 519 -60.31 -15.36 39.27
N SER A 520 -60.36 -16.02 40.43
CA SER A 520 -61.11 -17.26 40.64
C SER A 520 -62.59 -17.00 40.41
N PRO A 521 -63.30 -17.86 39.69
CA PRO A 521 -64.77 -17.79 39.65
C PRO A 521 -65.30 -18.31 40.99
N GLY A 522 -65.98 -17.42 41.70
CA GLY A 522 -66.73 -17.74 42.92
C GLY A 522 -67.90 -18.64 42.56
N SER A 523 -68.09 -19.61 43.42
CA SER A 523 -69.19 -20.52 43.56
C SER A 523 -70.60 -19.96 43.37
#